data_85284632f45b1e0ad9d75fcddaa0900e
#
_entry.id   85284632f45b1e0ad9d75fcddaa0900e
#
_cell.length_a   1.000
_cell.length_b   1.000
_cell.length_c   1.000
_cell.angle_alpha   90.00
_cell.angle_beta   90.00
_cell.angle_gamma   90.00
#
_symmetry.space_group_name_H-M   'P 1'
#
loop_
_entity.id
_entity.type
_entity.pdbx_description
1 polymer ?
#
loop_
_entity_poly.entity_id
_entity_poly.type
_entity_poly.pdbx_seq_one_letter_code
_entity_poly.pdbx_strand_id
1 'polypeptide(L)'
;MGAYKIHTDDTLRETVVHGSQAYPFAYYPENIWEFDFHRIDWHWHNELEFLLVDKGAAICFAGDNRIELSEGSGVFINRGTLHRYETQSSAFCPNIVFDATLLAPEDTLIYEKYVKPVLHSSVAFQVLQPDVAWQHHILETLNRIFSIQETNGGNELHTIQLLLQCWDILYQNMDMDSISPAVRRLNHRQAKLQIMMQYIHNHYKEAITLDMIASSVPMSKSGALHIFRSCIQTSPVSYLIQYRLTQAATQLRSTQKSISSIAADTGFLDTGYFCRKFKQRYHLSANEYRRQNS
;
A
#
# COMPACT_ATOMS: atom_id res chain seq x y z
N MET A 1 -8.29 16.95 -14.31
CA MET A 1 -7.67 16.74 -13.01
C MET A 1 -6.84 15.48 -13.13
N GLY A 2 -5.52 15.54 -12.86
CA GLY A 2 -4.70 14.34 -12.83
C GLY A 2 -5.16 13.46 -11.66
N ALA A 3 -5.42 12.19 -11.90
CA ALA A 3 -5.74 11.27 -10.83
C ALA A 3 -4.51 11.10 -9.90
N TYR A 4 -4.75 11.05 -8.62
CA TYR A 4 -3.69 10.82 -7.64
C TYR A 4 -3.14 9.40 -7.79
N LYS A 5 -1.84 9.26 -7.59
CA LYS A 5 -1.16 7.96 -7.66
C LYS A 5 -0.13 7.88 -6.55
N ILE A 6 -0.09 6.76 -5.85
CA ILE A 6 1.00 6.47 -4.93
C ILE A 6 2.29 6.18 -5.72
N HIS A 7 3.41 6.67 -5.24
CA HIS A 7 4.72 6.50 -5.85
C HIS A 7 5.51 5.42 -5.11
N THR A 8 5.83 4.34 -5.81
CA THR A 8 6.58 3.22 -5.24
C THR A 8 7.80 2.91 -6.08
N ASP A 9 8.82 2.34 -5.44
CA ASP A 9 9.94 1.70 -6.12
C ASP A 9 9.54 0.32 -6.71
N ASP A 10 10.53 -0.37 -7.28
CA ASP A 10 10.32 -1.68 -7.91
C ASP A 10 9.93 -2.80 -6.92
N THR A 11 10.05 -2.57 -5.62
CA THR A 11 9.64 -3.53 -4.57
C THR A 11 8.28 -3.21 -3.99
N LEU A 12 7.55 -2.26 -4.56
CA LEU A 12 6.33 -1.63 -4.02
C LEU A 12 6.57 -0.84 -2.73
N ARG A 13 7.82 -0.53 -2.38
CA ARG A 13 8.07 0.37 -1.27
C ARG A 13 7.69 1.78 -1.68
N GLU A 14 6.91 2.44 -0.86
CA GLU A 14 6.59 3.84 -1.07
C GLU A 14 7.86 4.70 -1.03
N THR A 15 7.97 5.65 -1.99
CA THR A 15 9.14 6.53 -2.12
C THR A 15 8.89 7.93 -1.58
N VAL A 16 7.66 8.20 -1.15
CA VAL A 16 7.30 9.46 -0.49
C VAL A 16 7.95 9.50 0.89
N VAL A 17 8.47 10.67 1.26
CA VAL A 17 8.97 10.93 2.61
C VAL A 17 7.83 11.51 3.43
N HIS A 18 7.43 10.81 4.48
CA HIS A 18 6.35 11.21 5.36
C HIS A 18 6.85 12.19 6.42
N GLY A 19 6.54 13.48 6.22
CA GLY A 19 6.99 14.55 7.11
C GLY A 19 8.44 14.98 6.84
N SER A 20 9.22 15.18 7.89
CA SER A 20 10.62 15.59 7.84
C SER A 20 11.48 14.76 8.80
N GLN A 21 12.81 14.84 8.65
CA GLN A 21 13.72 14.18 9.60
C GLN A 21 13.53 14.68 11.05
N ALA A 22 13.17 15.93 11.24
CA ALA A 22 12.93 16.52 12.57
C ALA A 22 11.55 16.19 13.13
N TYR A 23 10.57 15.92 12.25
CA TYR A 23 9.21 15.56 12.60
C TYR A 23 8.65 14.58 11.54
N PRO A 24 8.94 13.27 11.69
CA PRO A 24 8.56 12.25 10.72
C PRO A 24 7.09 11.82 10.91
N PHE A 25 6.19 12.74 10.59
CA PHE A 25 4.74 12.62 10.67
C PHE A 25 4.10 13.28 9.46
N ALA A 26 3.14 12.63 8.85
CA ALA A 26 2.33 13.19 7.79
C ALA A 26 0.84 12.87 7.99
N TYR A 27 -0.01 13.82 7.64
CA TYR A 27 -1.45 13.70 7.60
C TYR A 27 -1.93 13.81 6.15
N TYR A 28 -2.79 12.90 5.74
CA TYR A 28 -3.35 12.82 4.40
C TYR A 28 -4.88 12.81 4.46
N PRO A 29 -5.55 13.93 4.11
CA PRO A 29 -7.01 14.00 4.01
C PRO A 29 -7.47 13.43 2.65
N GLU A 30 -7.38 12.13 2.47
CA GLU A 30 -7.53 11.50 1.17
C GLU A 30 -8.95 11.02 0.87
N ASN A 31 -9.40 11.26 -0.36
CA ASN A 31 -10.55 10.60 -0.94
C ASN A 31 -10.06 9.51 -1.89
N ILE A 32 -10.24 8.24 -1.54
CA ILE A 32 -9.76 7.10 -2.33
C ILE A 32 -10.33 7.11 -3.75
N TRP A 33 -11.53 7.68 -3.96
CA TRP A 33 -12.17 7.80 -5.26
C TRP A 33 -11.37 8.65 -6.27
N GLU A 34 -10.53 9.56 -5.79
CA GLU A 34 -9.72 10.47 -6.62
C GLU A 34 -8.44 9.81 -7.15
N PHE A 35 -8.07 8.66 -6.59
CA PHE A 35 -6.91 7.89 -7.06
C PHE A 35 -7.21 7.12 -8.35
N ASP A 36 -6.17 6.83 -9.12
CA ASP A 36 -6.25 5.98 -10.32
C ASP A 36 -6.95 4.65 -9.98
N PHE A 37 -8.00 4.33 -10.76
CA PHE A 37 -8.82 3.12 -10.56
C PHE A 37 -9.54 3.07 -9.21
N HIS A 38 -9.77 4.22 -8.55
CA HIS A 38 -10.44 4.34 -7.25
C HIS A 38 -9.78 3.51 -6.17
N ARG A 39 -8.44 3.55 -6.14
CA ARG A 39 -7.64 2.80 -5.17
C ARG A 39 -6.27 3.42 -4.93
N ILE A 40 -5.80 3.28 -3.70
CA ILE A 40 -4.39 3.40 -3.33
C ILE A 40 -3.79 2.03 -3.56
N ASP A 41 -2.97 1.87 -4.61
CA ASP A 41 -2.50 0.55 -5.08
C ASP A 41 -1.50 -0.08 -4.11
N TRP A 42 -1.14 -1.33 -4.31
CA TRP A 42 -0.24 -2.08 -3.46
C TRP A 42 1.06 -1.32 -3.16
N HIS A 43 1.32 -1.10 -1.87
CA HIS A 43 2.53 -0.48 -1.35
C HIS A 43 2.85 -0.98 0.06
N TRP A 44 4.04 -0.67 0.51
CA TRP A 44 4.49 -0.83 1.89
C TRP A 44 5.49 0.27 2.23
N HIS A 45 5.58 0.61 3.50
CA HIS A 45 6.51 1.58 4.05
C HIS A 45 7.04 1.13 5.42
N ASN A 46 8.09 1.78 5.92
CA ASN A 46 8.67 1.44 7.23
C ASN A 46 7.95 2.14 8.39
N GLU A 47 7.17 3.11 8.08
CA GLU A 47 6.38 3.90 9.02
C GLU A 47 5.16 3.08 9.49
N LEU A 48 4.53 3.56 10.54
CA LEU A 48 3.24 3.10 11.06
C LEU A 48 2.13 3.94 10.44
N GLU A 49 0.95 3.35 10.22
CA GLU A 49 -0.19 4.05 9.67
C GLU A 49 -1.45 3.81 10.49
N PHE A 50 -2.25 4.86 10.66
CA PHE A 50 -3.65 4.76 11.04
C PHE A 50 -4.52 5.40 9.97
N LEU A 51 -5.49 4.64 9.47
CA LEU A 51 -6.51 5.12 8.55
C LEU A 51 -7.89 5.01 9.21
N LEU A 52 -8.73 6.02 8.99
CA LEU A 52 -10.14 6.04 9.40
C LEU A 52 -11.02 6.21 8.16
N VAL A 53 -12.15 5.55 8.10
CA VAL A 53 -13.20 5.82 7.11
C VAL A 53 -14.16 6.85 7.72
N ASP A 54 -13.95 8.12 7.39
CA ASP A 54 -14.81 9.22 7.89
C ASP A 54 -16.13 9.25 7.12
N LYS A 55 -16.12 8.98 5.81
CA LYS A 55 -17.32 8.91 4.96
C LYS A 55 -17.23 7.81 3.94
N GLY A 56 -18.34 7.10 3.75
CA GLY A 56 -18.45 6.05 2.76
C GLY A 56 -17.97 4.69 3.25
N ALA A 57 -17.32 3.92 2.37
CA ALA A 57 -16.78 2.61 2.70
C ALA A 57 -15.52 2.31 1.86
N ALA A 58 -14.57 1.63 2.46
CA ALA A 58 -13.35 1.20 1.81
C ALA A 58 -13.10 -0.30 2.01
N ILE A 59 -12.30 -0.89 1.14
CA ILE A 59 -11.78 -2.24 1.30
C ILE A 59 -10.27 -2.13 1.48
N CYS A 60 -9.78 -2.58 2.62
CA CYS A 60 -8.36 -2.72 2.89
C CYS A 60 -7.91 -4.16 2.58
N PHE A 61 -6.82 -4.29 1.83
CA PHE A 61 -6.11 -5.54 1.66
C PHE A 61 -4.79 -5.43 2.40
N ALA A 62 -4.55 -6.31 3.37
CA ALA A 62 -3.31 -6.38 4.13
C ALA A 62 -2.84 -7.83 4.26
N GLY A 63 -1.71 -8.15 3.66
CA GLY A 63 -1.28 -9.54 3.49
C GLY A 63 -2.35 -10.36 2.74
N ASP A 64 -2.73 -11.51 3.31
CA ASP A 64 -3.74 -12.43 2.74
C ASP A 64 -5.19 -12.01 3.07
N ASN A 65 -5.40 -10.88 3.75
CA ASN A 65 -6.70 -10.48 4.27
C ASN A 65 -7.37 -9.44 3.38
N ARG A 66 -8.67 -9.61 3.17
CA ARG A 66 -9.58 -8.62 2.59
C ARG A 66 -10.51 -8.15 3.71
N ILE A 67 -10.44 -6.87 4.03
CA ILE A 67 -11.10 -6.26 5.17
C ILE A 67 -12.07 -5.21 4.65
N GLU A 68 -13.34 -5.32 4.98
CA GLU A 68 -14.34 -4.30 4.68
C GLU A 68 -14.36 -3.29 5.83
N LEU A 69 -14.14 -2.02 5.49
CA LEU A 69 -14.15 -0.90 6.41
C LEU A 69 -15.37 -0.05 6.12
N SER A 70 -16.29 0.01 7.06
CA SER A 70 -17.48 0.87 7.02
C SER A 70 -17.17 2.24 7.61
N GLU A 71 -18.06 3.19 7.37
CA GLU A 71 -18.01 4.52 7.99
C GLU A 71 -17.88 4.43 9.51
N GLY A 72 -16.97 5.21 10.08
CA GLY A 72 -16.61 5.21 11.50
C GLY A 72 -15.63 4.12 11.93
N SER A 73 -15.30 3.14 11.06
CA SER A 73 -14.24 2.16 11.35
C SER A 73 -12.88 2.62 10.84
N GLY A 74 -11.82 1.94 11.28
CA GLY A 74 -10.46 2.25 10.87
C GLY A 74 -9.56 1.04 10.86
N VAL A 75 -8.30 1.26 10.52
CA VAL A 75 -7.25 0.23 10.55
C VAL A 75 -5.92 0.83 10.97
N PHE A 76 -5.20 0.10 11.81
CA PHE A 76 -3.78 0.30 12.06
C PHE A 76 -2.99 -0.64 11.14
N ILE A 77 -1.98 -0.13 10.47
CA ILE A 77 -1.03 -0.89 9.64
C ILE A 77 0.35 -0.82 10.29
N ASN A 78 0.93 -1.99 10.55
CA ASN A 78 2.26 -2.10 11.11
C ASN A 78 3.32 -1.93 10.02
N ARG A 79 4.52 -1.51 10.40
CA ARG A 79 5.66 -1.32 9.51
C ARG A 79 5.89 -2.50 8.56
N GLY A 80 6.26 -2.20 7.32
CA GLY A 80 6.62 -3.21 6.32
C GLY A 80 5.46 -4.08 5.83
N THR A 81 4.24 -3.82 6.26
CA THR A 81 3.06 -4.55 5.80
C THR A 81 2.70 -4.12 4.39
N LEU A 82 2.64 -5.08 3.46
CA LEU A 82 2.13 -4.84 2.12
C LEU A 82 0.61 -4.69 2.18
N HIS A 83 0.10 -3.53 1.75
CA HIS A 83 -1.33 -3.21 1.83
C HIS A 83 -1.81 -2.40 0.63
N ARG A 84 -3.13 -2.29 0.48
CA ARG A 84 -3.84 -1.56 -0.57
C ARG A 84 -5.22 -1.17 -0.07
N TYR A 85 -5.70 0.00 -0.49
CA TYR A 85 -7.08 0.41 -0.27
C TYR A 85 -7.82 0.59 -1.60
N GLU A 86 -9.09 0.22 -1.64
CA GLU A 86 -9.96 0.46 -2.80
C GLU A 86 -11.38 0.79 -2.36
N THR A 87 -12.12 1.45 -3.24
CA THR A 87 -13.51 1.81 -2.99
C THR A 87 -14.38 1.61 -4.24
N GLN A 88 -15.67 1.43 -4.06
CA GLN A 88 -16.67 1.33 -5.13
C GLN A 88 -17.47 2.63 -5.32
N SER A 89 -17.32 3.59 -4.40
CA SER A 89 -17.94 4.91 -4.42
C SER A 89 -17.04 5.91 -3.72
N SER A 90 -17.39 7.20 -3.71
CA SER A 90 -16.63 8.20 -2.96
C SER A 90 -16.46 7.78 -1.51
N ALA A 91 -15.22 7.74 -1.04
CA ALA A 91 -14.87 7.40 0.34
C ALA A 91 -13.75 8.33 0.83
N PHE A 92 -14.06 9.14 1.83
CA PHE A 92 -13.09 10.00 2.49
C PHE A 92 -12.43 9.23 3.64
N CYS A 93 -11.14 8.98 3.50
CA CYS A 93 -10.37 8.12 4.38
C CYS A 93 -9.10 8.86 4.85
N PRO A 94 -9.23 9.81 5.80
CA PRO A 94 -8.06 10.47 6.36
C PRO A 94 -7.16 9.47 7.06
N ASN A 95 -5.84 9.67 6.88
CA ASN A 95 -4.84 8.80 7.47
C ASN A 95 -3.64 9.60 7.97
N ILE A 96 -2.91 9.00 8.91
CA ILE A 96 -1.61 9.49 9.39
C ILE A 96 -0.56 8.41 9.20
N VAL A 97 0.59 8.83 8.70
CA VAL A 97 1.77 7.98 8.53
C VAL A 97 2.91 8.60 9.35
N PHE A 98 3.56 7.81 10.22
CA PHE A 98 4.56 8.32 11.13
C PHE A 98 5.64 7.29 11.47
N ASP A 99 6.86 7.76 11.67
CA ASP A 99 7.94 6.91 12.15
C ASP A 99 7.79 6.60 13.64
N ALA A 100 8.11 5.36 14.01
CA ALA A 100 8.00 4.89 15.39
C ALA A 100 8.89 5.66 16.40
N THR A 101 9.92 6.35 15.92
CA THR A 101 10.78 7.21 16.75
C THR A 101 10.05 8.41 17.35
N LEU A 102 8.88 8.79 16.81
CA LEU A 102 8.00 9.78 17.44
C LEU A 102 7.39 9.31 18.76
N LEU A 103 7.22 8.00 18.93
CA LEU A 103 6.71 7.42 20.18
C LEU A 103 7.81 7.40 21.27
N ALA A 104 9.01 7.04 20.87
CA ALA A 104 10.21 7.07 21.73
C ALA A 104 11.48 6.88 20.88
N PRO A 105 12.61 7.51 21.23
CA PRO A 105 13.90 7.22 20.62
C PRO A 105 14.33 5.77 20.81
N GLU A 106 14.98 5.17 19.79
CA GLU A 106 15.31 3.73 19.74
C GLU A 106 16.19 3.22 20.91
N ASP A 107 17.00 4.09 21.50
CA ASP A 107 17.91 3.75 22.60
C ASP A 107 17.28 3.92 24.00
N THR A 108 15.95 4.08 24.07
CA THR A 108 15.22 4.28 25.32
C THR A 108 14.52 3.01 25.84
N LEU A 109 14.33 2.95 27.18
CA LEU A 109 13.54 1.89 27.81
C LEU A 109 12.10 1.84 27.25
N ILE A 110 11.51 3.00 26.93
CA ILE A 110 10.16 3.08 26.40
C ILE A 110 10.09 2.41 25.03
N TYR A 111 11.04 2.69 24.15
CA TYR A 111 11.10 2.05 22.83
C TYR A 111 11.27 0.53 22.95
N GLU A 112 12.27 0.07 23.69
CA GLU A 112 12.56 -1.37 23.84
C GLU A 112 11.39 -2.15 24.45
N LYS A 113 10.66 -1.56 25.40
CA LYS A 113 9.62 -2.24 26.15
C LYS A 113 8.23 -2.12 25.51
N TYR A 114 7.90 -1.00 24.88
CA TYR A 114 6.53 -0.69 24.44
C TYR A 114 6.38 -0.45 22.94
N VAL A 115 7.44 -0.13 22.21
CA VAL A 115 7.39 0.14 20.77
C VAL A 115 7.91 -1.06 19.98
N LYS A 116 9.13 -1.46 20.24
CA LYS A 116 9.81 -2.57 19.53
C LYS A 116 9.03 -3.89 19.52
N PRO A 117 8.36 -4.33 20.61
CA PRO A 117 7.57 -5.55 20.57
C PRO A 117 6.44 -5.50 19.56
N VAL A 118 5.74 -4.36 19.38
CA VAL A 118 4.69 -4.19 18.38
C VAL A 118 5.27 -4.20 16.96
N LEU A 119 6.37 -3.47 16.73
CA LEU A 119 7.02 -3.40 15.42
C LEU A 119 7.51 -4.77 14.93
N HIS A 120 7.91 -5.63 15.85
CA HIS A 120 8.43 -6.97 15.55
C HIS A 120 7.41 -8.08 15.83
N SER A 121 6.20 -7.68 16.25
CA SER A 121 5.11 -8.64 16.45
C SER A 121 4.68 -9.25 15.12
N SER A 122 3.84 -10.22 15.24
CA SER A 122 3.18 -10.87 14.11
C SER A 122 1.98 -10.09 13.59
N VAL A 123 1.56 -9.06 14.28
CA VAL A 123 0.39 -8.27 13.92
C VAL A 123 0.74 -7.33 12.79
N ALA A 124 0.34 -7.71 11.57
CA ALA A 124 0.53 -6.89 10.39
C ALA A 124 -0.43 -5.68 10.39
N PHE A 125 -1.63 -5.85 10.93
CA PHE A 125 -2.65 -4.81 11.03
C PHE A 125 -3.62 -5.10 12.19
N GLN A 126 -4.35 -4.07 12.63
CA GLN A 126 -5.44 -4.16 13.58
C GLN A 126 -6.65 -3.38 13.07
N VAL A 127 -7.77 -4.05 12.86
CA VAL A 127 -9.03 -3.38 12.54
C VAL A 127 -9.58 -2.68 13.76
N LEU A 128 -10.08 -1.47 13.60
CA LEU A 128 -10.66 -0.64 14.62
C LEU A 128 -12.16 -0.49 14.36
N GLN A 129 -12.99 -1.06 15.22
CA GLN A 129 -14.45 -1.04 15.12
C GLN A 129 -15.05 -0.12 16.18
N PRO A 130 -16.07 0.70 15.82
CA PRO A 130 -16.65 1.67 16.76
C PRO A 130 -17.47 1.05 17.90
N ASP A 131 -17.87 -0.21 17.77
CA ASP A 131 -18.63 -0.96 18.78
C ASP A 131 -17.75 -1.65 19.83
N VAL A 132 -16.42 -1.68 19.64
CA VAL A 132 -15.45 -2.22 20.60
C VAL A 132 -14.85 -1.08 21.43
N ALA A 133 -15.08 -1.05 22.71
CA ALA A 133 -14.78 0.11 23.59
C ALA A 133 -13.35 0.66 23.44
N TRP A 134 -12.32 -0.18 23.52
CA TRP A 134 -10.93 0.30 23.40
C TRP A 134 -10.59 0.78 21.99
N GLN A 135 -11.18 0.17 20.95
CA GLN A 135 -11.00 0.59 19.55
C GLN A 135 -11.71 1.91 19.28
N HIS A 136 -12.90 2.09 19.83
CA HIS A 136 -13.64 3.36 19.79
C HIS A 136 -12.83 4.52 20.36
N HIS A 137 -12.15 4.34 21.50
CA HIS A 137 -11.29 5.37 22.07
C HIS A 137 -10.11 5.74 21.15
N ILE A 138 -9.54 4.78 20.41
CA ILE A 138 -8.52 5.09 19.38
C ILE A 138 -9.15 5.90 18.24
N LEU A 139 -10.32 5.48 17.73
CA LEU A 139 -11.02 6.18 16.64
C LEU A 139 -11.38 7.64 17.02
N GLU A 140 -11.88 7.86 18.23
CA GLU A 140 -12.13 9.21 18.76
C GLU A 140 -10.83 10.05 18.85
N THR A 141 -9.75 9.43 19.30
CA THR A 141 -8.45 10.11 19.42
C THR A 141 -7.88 10.42 18.04
N LEU A 142 -8.03 9.55 17.05
CA LEU A 142 -7.67 9.81 15.65
C LEU A 142 -8.45 10.99 15.07
N ASN A 143 -9.75 11.05 15.29
CA ASN A 143 -10.57 12.19 14.87
C ASN A 143 -10.07 13.53 15.46
N ARG A 144 -9.62 13.52 16.72
CA ARG A 144 -9.00 14.70 17.35
C ARG A 144 -7.67 15.04 16.68
N ILE A 145 -6.82 14.03 16.38
CA ILE A 145 -5.58 14.26 15.65
C ILE A 145 -5.89 14.90 14.29
N PHE A 146 -6.82 14.36 13.51
CA PHE A 146 -7.17 14.90 12.19
C PHE A 146 -7.68 16.34 12.30
N SER A 147 -8.58 16.62 13.24
CA SER A 147 -9.10 17.97 13.43
C SER A 147 -8.03 19.01 13.73
N ILE A 148 -6.99 18.66 14.50
CA ILE A 148 -5.89 19.60 14.79
C ILE A 148 -4.92 19.75 13.61
N GLN A 149 -4.83 18.77 12.70
CA GLN A 149 -4.02 18.91 11.47
C GLN A 149 -4.66 19.89 10.47
N GLU A 150 -5.98 20.06 10.51
CA GLU A 150 -6.70 21.01 9.65
C GLU A 150 -6.55 22.46 10.14
N THR A 151 -6.04 22.66 11.35
CA THR A 151 -5.77 24.00 11.89
C THR A 151 -4.37 24.49 11.50
N ASN A 152 -4.20 25.80 11.31
CA ASN A 152 -2.91 26.38 10.93
C ASN A 152 -1.91 26.40 12.10
N GLY A 153 -0.89 25.52 12.05
CA GLY A 153 0.41 25.62 12.70
C GLY A 153 0.50 25.21 14.18
N GLY A 154 1.69 24.72 14.60
CA GLY A 154 2.09 24.58 16.01
C GLY A 154 1.41 23.49 16.82
N ASN A 155 1.01 22.37 16.16
CA ASN A 155 0.24 21.29 16.79
C ASN A 155 1.07 20.03 17.13
N GLU A 156 2.37 20.04 16.88
CA GLU A 156 3.25 18.86 16.97
C GLU A 156 3.21 18.20 18.35
N LEU A 157 3.32 19.00 19.42
CA LEU A 157 3.29 18.47 20.80
C LEU A 157 1.94 17.83 21.13
N HIS A 158 0.85 18.47 20.73
CA HIS A 158 -0.51 17.95 20.97
C HIS A 158 -0.75 16.68 20.15
N THR A 159 -0.29 16.65 18.89
CA THR A 159 -0.34 15.46 18.03
C THR A 159 0.40 14.28 18.68
N ILE A 160 1.63 14.50 19.19
CA ILE A 160 2.40 13.45 19.87
C ILE A 160 1.68 12.95 21.13
N GLN A 161 1.09 13.83 21.93
CA GLN A 161 0.33 13.41 23.12
C GLN A 161 -0.84 12.48 22.75
N LEU A 162 -1.61 12.84 21.73
CA LEU A 162 -2.72 12.00 21.27
C LEU A 162 -2.24 10.69 20.62
N LEU A 163 -1.14 10.76 19.88
CA LEU A 163 -0.53 9.57 19.26
C LEU A 163 -0.04 8.56 20.31
N LEU A 164 0.59 9.06 21.39
CA LEU A 164 0.99 8.23 22.54
C LEU A 164 -0.22 7.63 23.26
N GLN A 165 -1.34 8.35 23.34
CA GLN A 165 -2.59 7.80 23.87
C GLN A 165 -3.13 6.67 23.00
N CYS A 166 -3.17 6.84 21.67
CA CYS A 166 -3.54 5.75 20.75
C CYS A 166 -2.63 4.55 20.91
N TRP A 167 -1.32 4.79 21.01
CA TRP A 167 -0.31 3.73 21.15
C TRP A 167 -0.46 2.94 22.44
N ASP A 168 -0.65 3.61 23.56
CA ASP A 168 -0.83 2.96 24.86
C ASP A 168 -2.06 2.05 24.87
N ILE A 169 -3.20 2.56 24.35
CA ILE A 169 -4.42 1.75 24.22
C ILE A 169 -4.19 0.55 23.30
N LEU A 170 -3.54 0.76 22.14
CA LEU A 170 -3.23 -0.30 21.21
C LEU A 170 -2.35 -1.38 21.84
N TYR A 171 -1.24 -0.97 22.47
CA TYR A 171 -0.28 -1.86 23.13
C TYR A 171 -0.93 -2.72 24.20
N GLN A 172 -1.82 -2.17 25.02
CA GLN A 172 -2.48 -2.88 26.10
C GLN A 172 -3.51 -3.91 25.63
N ASN A 173 -4.04 -3.76 24.41
CA ASN A 173 -5.14 -4.57 23.90
C ASN A 173 -4.78 -5.47 22.70
N MET A 174 -3.64 -5.23 22.06
CA MET A 174 -3.17 -6.12 21.00
C MET A 174 -2.71 -7.45 21.54
N ASP A 175 -3.16 -8.53 20.92
CA ASP A 175 -2.64 -9.88 21.18
C ASP A 175 -1.27 -10.06 20.49
N MET A 176 -0.20 -9.71 21.21
CA MET A 176 1.17 -9.82 20.72
C MET A 176 1.75 -11.23 20.88
N ASP A 177 1.15 -12.09 21.71
CA ASP A 177 1.64 -13.44 22.00
C ASP A 177 1.35 -14.43 20.86
N SER A 178 0.52 -14.04 19.91
CA SER A 178 0.25 -14.84 18.72
C SER A 178 1.44 -14.84 17.74
N ILE A 179 2.68 -15.11 18.21
CA ILE A 179 3.80 -15.44 17.31
C ILE A 179 3.48 -16.79 16.66
N SER A 180 2.44 -16.78 15.86
CA SER A 180 2.03 -17.93 15.08
C SER A 180 3.13 -18.27 14.06
N PRO A 181 3.40 -19.57 13.82
CA PRO A 181 4.21 -20.01 12.68
C PRO A 181 3.69 -19.46 11.34
N ALA A 182 2.44 -18.99 11.30
CA ALA A 182 1.82 -18.33 10.16
C ALA A 182 2.53 -16.99 9.80
N VAL A 183 3.00 -16.22 10.78
CA VAL A 183 3.61 -14.91 10.54
C VAL A 183 5.05 -14.99 10.04
N ARG A 184 5.85 -15.92 10.59
CA ARG A 184 7.16 -16.23 9.96
C ARG A 184 6.97 -16.63 8.49
N ARG A 185 5.87 -17.33 8.17
CA ARG A 185 5.50 -17.69 6.80
C ARG A 185 5.06 -16.47 5.99
N LEU A 186 4.36 -15.50 6.58
CA LEU A 186 3.91 -14.28 5.90
C LEU A 186 5.10 -13.42 5.47
N ASN A 187 6.01 -13.10 6.39
CA ASN A 187 7.22 -12.34 6.10
C ASN A 187 8.10 -13.03 5.05
N HIS A 188 8.22 -14.35 5.13
CA HIS A 188 8.97 -15.13 4.13
C HIS A 188 8.28 -15.15 2.75
N ARG A 189 6.95 -15.18 2.70
CA ARG A 189 6.18 -15.06 1.44
C ARG A 189 6.32 -13.67 0.82
N GLN A 190 6.22 -12.61 1.63
CA GLN A 190 6.40 -11.24 1.15
C GLN A 190 7.80 -11.02 0.59
N ALA A 191 8.86 -11.47 1.28
CA ALA A 191 10.22 -11.41 0.76
C ALA A 191 10.38 -12.14 -0.58
N LYS A 192 9.80 -13.33 -0.73
CA LYS A 192 9.80 -14.07 -2.01
C LYS A 192 9.00 -13.35 -3.09
N LEU A 193 7.86 -12.77 -2.73
CA LEU A 193 7.07 -11.95 -3.67
C LEU A 193 7.91 -10.79 -4.19
N GLN A 194 8.58 -10.04 -3.32
CA GLN A 194 9.43 -8.90 -3.68
C GLN A 194 10.55 -9.31 -4.65
N ILE A 195 11.24 -10.43 -4.40
CA ILE A 195 12.27 -10.93 -5.32
C ILE A 195 11.68 -11.26 -6.71
N MET A 196 10.53 -11.94 -6.76
CA MET A 196 9.86 -12.27 -8.03
C MET A 196 9.38 -11.01 -8.76
N MET A 197 8.88 -10.00 -8.04
CA MET A 197 8.48 -8.73 -8.63
C MET A 197 9.70 -7.97 -9.18
N GLN A 198 10.79 -7.89 -8.43
CA GLN A 198 12.04 -7.30 -8.89
C GLN A 198 12.55 -7.99 -10.16
N TYR A 199 12.46 -9.33 -10.22
CA TYR A 199 12.80 -10.08 -11.45
C TYR A 199 11.92 -9.64 -12.62
N ILE A 200 10.60 -9.52 -12.42
CA ILE A 200 9.67 -9.03 -13.45
C ILE A 200 10.04 -7.61 -13.90
N HIS A 201 10.34 -6.70 -12.98
CA HIS A 201 10.66 -5.30 -13.27
C HIS A 201 11.99 -5.17 -14.05
N ASN A 202 12.97 -6.00 -13.76
CA ASN A 202 14.25 -5.98 -14.46
C ASN A 202 14.16 -6.58 -15.87
N HIS A 203 13.22 -7.51 -16.10
CA HIS A 203 13.12 -8.30 -17.33
C HIS A 203 11.80 -8.11 -18.10
N TYR A 204 10.92 -7.15 -17.72
CA TYR A 204 9.58 -7.03 -18.33
C TYR A 204 9.57 -6.86 -19.85
N LYS A 205 10.64 -6.31 -20.44
CA LYS A 205 10.78 -6.14 -21.89
C LYS A 205 11.01 -7.45 -22.63
N GLU A 206 11.49 -8.46 -21.91
CA GLU A 206 11.87 -9.76 -22.45
C GLU A 206 10.69 -10.74 -22.47
N ALA A 207 10.80 -11.83 -23.22
CA ALA A 207 9.79 -12.89 -23.25
C ALA A 207 9.88 -13.80 -22.01
N ILE A 208 9.69 -13.23 -20.81
CA ILE A 208 9.73 -13.99 -19.56
C ILE A 208 8.50 -14.87 -19.37
N THR A 209 8.71 -16.04 -18.78
CA THR A 209 7.69 -17.05 -18.51
C THR A 209 7.43 -17.18 -17.01
N LEU A 210 6.31 -17.82 -16.63
CA LEU A 210 6.04 -18.16 -15.24
C LEU A 210 7.16 -19.01 -14.60
N ASP A 211 7.81 -19.89 -15.38
CA ASP A 211 8.96 -20.68 -14.92
C ASP A 211 10.13 -19.79 -14.51
N MET A 212 10.47 -18.85 -15.36
CA MET A 212 11.58 -17.93 -15.12
C MET A 212 11.31 -17.06 -13.87
N ILE A 213 10.08 -16.58 -13.72
CA ILE A 213 9.67 -15.84 -12.53
C ILE A 213 9.75 -16.71 -11.26
N ALA A 214 9.25 -17.93 -11.31
CA ALA A 214 9.30 -18.86 -10.16
C ALA A 214 10.75 -19.25 -9.80
N SER A 215 11.63 -19.38 -10.80
CA SER A 215 13.04 -19.74 -10.63
C SER A 215 13.91 -18.59 -10.08
N SER A 216 13.43 -17.35 -10.06
CA SER A 216 14.12 -16.23 -9.39
C SER A 216 14.20 -16.41 -7.87
N VAL A 217 13.36 -17.30 -7.33
CA VAL A 217 13.42 -17.82 -5.95
C VAL A 217 13.34 -19.36 -6.00
N PRO A 218 13.87 -20.08 -5.00
CA PRO A 218 13.83 -21.56 -5.03
C PRO A 218 12.40 -22.07 -4.77
N MET A 219 11.53 -22.06 -5.81
CA MET A 219 10.16 -22.55 -5.70
C MET A 219 9.58 -23.04 -7.03
N SER A 220 8.46 -23.79 -6.94
CA SER A 220 7.70 -24.26 -8.09
C SER A 220 6.76 -23.18 -8.65
N LYS A 221 6.31 -23.35 -9.91
CA LYS A 221 5.26 -22.50 -10.53
C LYS A 221 4.00 -22.36 -9.66
N SER A 222 3.55 -23.46 -9.08
CA SER A 222 2.37 -23.47 -8.19
C SER A 222 2.62 -22.66 -6.92
N GLY A 223 3.83 -22.70 -6.37
CA GLY A 223 4.24 -21.88 -5.25
C GLY A 223 4.26 -20.38 -5.59
N ALA A 224 4.81 -20.01 -6.73
CA ALA A 224 4.81 -18.63 -7.21
C ALA A 224 3.38 -18.11 -7.43
N LEU A 225 2.52 -18.92 -8.09
CA LEU A 225 1.08 -18.60 -8.25
C LEU A 225 0.37 -18.40 -6.92
N HIS A 226 0.66 -19.27 -5.94
CA HIS A 226 0.07 -19.17 -4.60
C HIS A 226 0.49 -17.88 -3.90
N ILE A 227 1.79 -17.54 -3.90
CA ILE A 227 2.29 -16.31 -3.28
C ILE A 227 1.66 -15.07 -3.93
N PHE A 228 1.66 -14.95 -5.27
CA PHE A 228 1.05 -13.81 -5.93
C PHE A 228 -0.45 -13.69 -5.65
N ARG A 229 -1.18 -14.81 -5.62
CA ARG A 229 -2.62 -14.80 -5.32
C ARG A 229 -2.91 -14.44 -3.87
N SER A 230 -2.14 -14.99 -2.92
CA SER A 230 -2.36 -14.72 -1.51
C SER A 230 -1.90 -13.31 -1.10
N CYS A 231 -0.76 -12.82 -1.61
CA CYS A 231 -0.22 -11.53 -1.18
C CYS A 231 -0.80 -10.33 -1.95
N ILE A 232 -1.04 -10.45 -3.27
CA ILE A 232 -1.47 -9.32 -4.11
C ILE A 232 -2.67 -9.64 -5.03
N GLN A 233 -3.42 -10.69 -4.76
CA GLN A 233 -4.68 -11.06 -5.41
C GLN A 233 -4.59 -11.17 -6.96
N THR A 234 -3.41 -11.48 -7.50
CA THR A 234 -3.18 -11.60 -8.94
C THR A 234 -2.31 -12.81 -9.27
N SER A 235 -2.03 -13.06 -10.56
CA SER A 235 -1.03 -14.04 -10.97
C SER A 235 0.27 -13.35 -11.40
N PRO A 236 1.45 -14.02 -11.37
CA PRO A 236 2.70 -13.46 -11.87
C PRO A 236 2.60 -12.92 -13.30
N VAL A 237 1.94 -13.67 -14.18
CA VAL A 237 1.74 -13.28 -15.59
C VAL A 237 0.80 -12.07 -15.71
N SER A 238 -0.29 -12.05 -14.93
CA SER A 238 -1.20 -10.88 -14.91
C SER A 238 -0.48 -9.65 -14.38
N TYR A 239 0.34 -9.79 -13.34
CA TYR A 239 1.18 -8.72 -12.80
C TYR A 239 2.17 -8.18 -13.85
N LEU A 240 2.88 -9.07 -14.57
CA LEU A 240 3.77 -8.69 -15.67
C LEU A 240 3.02 -7.85 -16.73
N ILE A 241 1.82 -8.31 -17.15
CA ILE A 241 1.01 -7.59 -18.13
C ILE A 241 0.62 -6.20 -17.60
N GLN A 242 0.19 -6.10 -16.35
CA GLN A 242 -0.16 -4.82 -15.72
C GLN A 242 1.04 -3.88 -15.66
N TYR A 243 2.21 -4.38 -15.26
CA TYR A 243 3.44 -3.58 -15.21
C TYR A 243 3.84 -3.05 -16.59
N ARG A 244 3.80 -3.91 -17.64
CA ARG A 244 4.03 -3.51 -19.02
C ARG A 244 3.10 -2.40 -19.48
N LEU A 245 1.81 -2.50 -19.13
CA LEU A 245 0.81 -1.48 -19.48
C LEU A 245 1.07 -0.16 -18.76
N THR A 246 1.53 -0.19 -17.51
CA THR A 246 1.93 1.01 -16.76
C THR A 246 3.13 1.70 -17.41
N GLN A 247 4.16 0.92 -17.81
CA GLN A 247 5.32 1.45 -18.54
C GLN A 247 4.94 2.03 -19.91
N ALA A 248 3.99 1.39 -20.61
CA ALA A 248 3.46 1.90 -21.87
C ALA A 248 2.69 3.22 -21.67
N ALA A 249 1.88 3.33 -20.63
CA ALA A 249 1.16 4.57 -20.31
C ALA A 249 2.14 5.74 -20.03
N THR A 250 3.24 5.48 -19.33
CA THR A 250 4.30 6.46 -19.13
C THR A 250 4.94 6.90 -20.46
N GLN A 251 5.28 5.96 -21.35
CA GLN A 251 5.84 6.30 -22.66
C GLN A 251 4.83 7.06 -23.56
N LEU A 252 3.55 6.72 -23.47
CA LEU A 252 2.49 7.43 -24.21
C LEU A 252 2.41 8.92 -23.83
N ARG A 253 2.65 9.27 -22.57
CA ARG A 253 2.67 10.65 -22.07
C ARG A 253 3.96 11.39 -22.39
N SER A 254 5.10 10.68 -22.38
CA SER A 254 6.42 11.32 -22.44
C SER A 254 7.09 11.25 -23.82
N THR A 255 6.51 10.55 -24.81
CA THR A 255 7.13 10.35 -26.11
C THR A 255 6.12 10.44 -27.27
N GLN A 256 6.62 10.72 -28.49
CA GLN A 256 5.85 10.67 -29.73
C GLN A 256 6.02 9.33 -30.50
N LYS A 257 6.56 8.29 -29.85
CA LYS A 257 6.73 6.97 -30.47
C LYS A 257 5.38 6.41 -30.96
N SER A 258 5.42 5.61 -32.04
CA SER A 258 4.21 4.91 -32.51
C SER A 258 3.68 3.93 -31.46
N ILE A 259 2.37 3.65 -31.51
CA ILE A 259 1.74 2.68 -30.58
C ILE A 259 2.39 1.30 -30.70
N SER A 260 2.74 0.88 -31.92
CA SER A 260 3.44 -0.40 -32.16
C SER A 260 4.85 -0.42 -31.57
N SER A 261 5.59 0.70 -31.66
CA SER A 261 6.90 0.81 -31.03
C SER A 261 6.81 0.76 -29.52
N ILE A 262 5.86 1.46 -28.91
CA ILE A 262 5.66 1.42 -27.44
C ILE A 262 5.26 0.02 -26.98
N ALA A 263 4.40 -0.66 -27.73
CA ALA A 263 4.04 -2.06 -27.42
C ALA A 263 5.28 -2.95 -27.42
N ALA A 264 6.12 -2.87 -28.47
CA ALA A 264 7.38 -3.63 -28.56
C ALA A 264 8.36 -3.25 -27.45
N ASP A 265 8.60 -1.96 -27.20
CA ASP A 265 9.52 -1.45 -26.17
C ASP A 265 9.11 -1.86 -24.75
N THR A 266 7.84 -2.20 -24.56
CA THR A 266 7.30 -2.66 -23.28
C THR A 266 7.05 -4.18 -23.21
N GLY A 267 7.60 -4.93 -24.18
CA GLY A 267 7.63 -6.39 -24.18
C GLY A 267 6.36 -7.09 -24.69
N PHE A 268 5.46 -6.36 -25.40
CA PHE A 268 4.33 -6.98 -26.08
C PHE A 268 4.76 -7.43 -27.49
N LEU A 269 4.61 -8.72 -27.75
CA LEU A 269 4.93 -9.32 -29.06
C LEU A 269 3.83 -9.05 -30.11
N ASP A 270 2.61 -8.76 -29.69
CA ASP A 270 1.45 -8.49 -30.55
C ASP A 270 0.79 -7.15 -30.14
N THR A 271 0.80 -6.20 -31.09
CA THR A 271 0.22 -4.86 -30.88
C THR A 271 -1.30 -4.91 -30.69
N GLY A 272 -2.00 -5.86 -31.33
CA GLY A 272 -3.44 -6.02 -31.16
C GLY A 272 -3.79 -6.51 -29.75
N TYR A 273 -3.00 -7.45 -29.22
CA TYR A 273 -3.13 -7.89 -27.82
C TYR A 273 -2.86 -6.74 -26.84
N PHE A 274 -1.80 -5.97 -27.09
CA PHE A 274 -1.51 -4.76 -26.31
C PHE A 274 -2.70 -3.80 -26.28
N CYS A 275 -3.23 -3.43 -27.47
CA CYS A 275 -4.35 -2.49 -27.57
C CYS A 275 -5.61 -2.98 -26.82
N ARG A 276 -5.94 -4.28 -26.92
CA ARG A 276 -7.06 -4.87 -26.17
C ARG A 276 -6.85 -4.77 -24.66
N LYS A 277 -5.64 -5.14 -24.18
CA LYS A 277 -5.31 -5.10 -22.75
C LYS A 277 -5.21 -3.67 -22.23
N PHE A 278 -4.68 -2.74 -23.01
CA PHE A 278 -4.61 -1.33 -22.65
C PHE A 278 -6.03 -0.74 -22.49
N LYS A 279 -6.91 -0.95 -23.48
CA LYS A 279 -8.30 -0.49 -23.41
C LYS A 279 -9.07 -1.14 -22.25
N GLN A 280 -8.82 -2.43 -21.96
CA GLN A 280 -9.42 -3.12 -20.81
C GLN A 280 -9.01 -2.48 -19.48
N ARG A 281 -7.75 -2.02 -19.36
CA ARG A 281 -7.21 -1.46 -18.11
C ARG A 281 -7.55 0.03 -17.92
N TYR A 282 -7.42 0.82 -19.00
CA TYR A 282 -7.54 2.29 -18.92
C TYR A 282 -8.87 2.82 -19.43
N HIS A 283 -9.77 1.94 -19.93
CA HIS A 283 -11.05 2.27 -20.55
C HIS A 283 -10.95 3.20 -21.77
N LEU A 284 -9.73 3.52 -22.21
CA LEU A 284 -9.37 4.34 -23.37
C LEU A 284 -8.45 3.54 -24.28
N SER A 285 -8.54 3.77 -25.59
CA SER A 285 -7.48 3.30 -26.49
C SER A 285 -6.16 4.04 -26.19
N ALA A 286 -5.03 3.44 -26.56
CA ALA A 286 -3.73 4.06 -26.37
C ALA A 286 -3.61 5.45 -27.04
N ASN A 287 -4.28 5.66 -28.20
CA ASN A 287 -4.32 6.94 -28.87
C ASN A 287 -5.18 7.98 -28.12
N GLU A 288 -6.32 7.59 -27.60
CA GLU A 288 -7.19 8.47 -26.79
C GLU A 288 -6.48 8.84 -25.49
N TYR A 289 -5.84 7.88 -24.83
CA TYR A 289 -5.05 8.12 -23.61
C TYR A 289 -3.92 9.12 -23.84
N ARG A 290 -3.17 8.99 -24.95
CA ARG A 290 -2.14 9.98 -25.33
C ARG A 290 -2.72 11.38 -25.48
N ARG A 291 -3.83 11.54 -26.25
CA ARG A 291 -4.44 12.86 -26.52
C ARG A 291 -4.98 13.55 -25.27
N GLN A 292 -5.39 12.80 -24.26
CA GLN A 292 -5.90 13.36 -22.99
C GLN A 292 -4.79 13.77 -22.02
N ASN A 293 -3.57 13.22 -22.20
CA ASN A 293 -2.47 13.37 -21.24
C ASN A 293 -1.19 13.97 -21.89
N SER A 294 -1.29 14.48 -23.12
CA SER A 294 -0.22 15.22 -23.84
C SER A 294 -0.35 16.70 -23.67
#